data_8b95ed39eebeb69e800ec474f2dcb77f
#
_entry.id   8b95ed39eebeb69e800ec474f2dcb77f
#
_cell.length_a   1.000
_cell.length_b   1.000
_cell.length_c   1.000
_cell.angle_alpha   90.00
_cell.angle_beta   90.00
_cell.angle_gamma   90.00
#
_symmetry.space_group_name_H-M   'P 1'
#
loop_
_entity.id
_entity.type
_entity.pdbx_description
1 polymer ?
#
loop_
_entity_poly.entity_id
_entity_poly.type
_entity_poly.pdbx_seq_one_letter_code
_entity_poly.pdbx_strand_id
1 'polypeptide(L)'
;MAENKLANLHNIHFIGIGGAGMSAIAYVLIKRGYDVSGSDLNAGHMSAHLAEEGAMVYMGHAASQVEDAEAVVISTAIHPNNPELMEARKRGIPVLHRSDVLAAVMNAADGVAVAGAHGKTTTSAMISCIAAESGIDPTVIIGGEVSSLGGNARNGAGRFVVAEADESDGSFLKLYPYLAVVTNIEDDHLDHYGTEENIYQAFKQFVGNIKEGGKAVLC
;
A
#
# COMPACT_ATOMS: atom_id res chain seq x y z
N MET A 1 -16.82 9.28 -6.26
CA MET A 1 -15.35 9.30 -6.22
C MET A 1 -14.95 9.10 -4.78
N ALA A 2 -14.05 8.15 -4.48
CA ALA A 2 -13.54 7.99 -3.12
C ALA A 2 -12.78 9.26 -2.71
N GLU A 3 -13.01 9.72 -1.49
CA GLU A 3 -12.35 10.88 -0.91
C GLU A 3 -10.84 10.63 -0.85
N ASN A 4 -10.05 11.57 -1.35
CA ASN A 4 -8.59 11.46 -1.27
C ASN A 4 -8.14 11.78 0.16
N LYS A 5 -7.95 10.76 0.97
CA LYS A 5 -7.55 10.85 2.38
C LYS A 5 -6.17 11.51 2.60
N LEU A 6 -5.38 11.70 1.55
CA LEU A 6 -4.07 12.37 1.60
C LEU A 6 -4.16 13.85 1.21
N ALA A 7 -5.34 14.33 0.76
CA ALA A 7 -5.50 15.72 0.37
C ALA A 7 -5.22 16.64 1.57
N ASN A 8 -4.34 17.62 1.37
CA ASN A 8 -3.93 18.61 2.36
C ASN A 8 -3.10 18.08 3.54
N LEU A 9 -2.60 16.84 3.47
CA LEU A 9 -1.62 16.31 4.43
C LEU A 9 -0.21 16.53 3.89
N HIS A 10 0.73 16.84 4.79
CA HIS A 10 2.15 16.96 4.49
C HIS A 10 2.99 16.02 5.36
N ASN A 11 2.75 15.99 6.68
CA ASN A 11 3.51 15.22 7.66
C ASN A 11 2.81 13.90 7.98
N ILE A 12 3.33 12.79 7.50
CA ILE A 12 2.72 11.47 7.66
C ILE A 12 3.67 10.54 8.42
N HIS A 13 3.18 9.99 9.53
CA HIS A 13 3.93 9.07 10.37
C HIS A 13 3.49 7.61 10.17
N PHE A 14 4.46 6.71 9.96
CA PHE A 14 4.22 5.28 9.75
C PHE A 14 4.63 4.46 10.97
N ILE A 15 3.69 3.76 11.62
CA ILE A 15 4.01 2.81 12.69
C ILE A 15 4.31 1.44 12.05
N GLY A 16 5.52 0.93 12.24
CA GLY A 16 6.02 -0.27 11.54
C GLY A 16 6.50 0.02 10.12
N ILE A 17 7.24 1.12 9.94
CA ILE A 17 7.66 1.64 8.62
C ILE A 17 8.56 0.66 7.84
N GLY A 18 9.29 -0.24 8.54
CA GLY A 18 10.16 -1.25 7.92
C GLY A 18 9.43 -2.45 7.32
N GLY A 19 8.12 -2.58 7.54
CA GLY A 19 7.32 -3.63 6.91
C GLY A 19 7.25 -3.46 5.38
N ALA A 20 7.30 -4.56 4.62
CA ALA A 20 7.41 -4.52 3.16
C ALA A 20 6.34 -3.64 2.47
N GLY A 21 5.06 -3.80 2.81
CA GLY A 21 4.00 -2.97 2.24
C GLY A 21 4.00 -1.52 2.77
N MET A 22 4.46 -1.31 4.02
CA MET A 22 4.56 0.02 4.62
C MET A 22 5.70 0.82 3.98
N SER A 23 6.87 0.21 3.85
CA SER A 23 8.06 0.85 3.26
C SER A 23 7.86 1.23 1.80
N ALA A 24 7.19 0.37 1.02
CA ALA A 24 6.89 0.65 -0.38
C ALA A 24 5.98 1.89 -0.54
N ILE A 25 4.95 2.00 0.29
CA ILE A 25 4.05 3.16 0.29
C ILE A 25 4.79 4.41 0.79
N ALA A 26 5.53 4.30 1.90
CA ALA A 26 6.32 5.40 2.46
C ALA A 26 7.30 5.97 1.44
N TYR A 27 8.04 5.11 0.72
CA TYR A 27 8.94 5.50 -0.35
C TYR A 27 8.24 6.35 -1.43
N VAL A 28 7.10 5.89 -1.92
CA VAL A 28 6.35 6.62 -2.95
C VAL A 28 5.87 7.98 -2.43
N LEU A 29 5.46 8.08 -1.16
CA LEU A 29 5.07 9.37 -0.57
C LEU A 29 6.26 10.33 -0.45
N ILE A 30 7.44 9.86 0.00
CA ILE A 30 8.67 10.67 0.03
C ILE A 30 8.97 11.25 -1.35
N LYS A 31 8.96 10.40 -2.39
CA LYS A 31 9.21 10.82 -3.77
C LYS A 31 8.15 11.77 -4.33
N ARG A 32 6.98 11.82 -3.72
CA ARG A 32 5.90 12.77 -4.05
C ARG A 32 5.92 14.05 -3.21
N GLY A 33 6.95 14.21 -2.36
CA GLY A 33 7.18 15.43 -1.59
C GLY A 33 6.43 15.51 -0.25
N TYR A 34 5.97 14.36 0.28
CA TYR A 34 5.49 14.30 1.66
C TYR A 34 6.65 14.21 2.64
N ASP A 35 6.51 14.86 3.77
CA ASP A 35 7.40 14.69 4.92
C ASP A 35 7.01 13.40 5.65
N VAL A 36 7.86 12.38 5.53
CA VAL A 36 7.57 11.06 6.08
C VAL A 36 8.45 10.82 7.31
N SER A 37 7.79 10.43 8.39
CA SER A 37 8.45 9.84 9.56
C SER A 37 7.90 8.44 9.83
N GLY A 38 8.58 7.67 10.65
CA GLY A 38 8.04 6.39 11.09
C GLY A 38 8.93 5.68 12.10
N SER A 39 8.37 4.67 12.70
CA SER A 39 8.99 3.87 13.74
C SER A 39 8.97 2.39 13.37
N ASP A 40 9.96 1.66 13.86
CA ASP A 40 9.96 0.20 13.80
C ASP A 40 10.68 -0.39 15.02
N LEU A 41 10.31 -1.62 15.40
CA LEU A 41 10.98 -2.34 16.48
C LEU A 41 12.37 -2.83 16.07
N ASN A 42 12.58 -3.09 14.78
CA ASN A 42 13.80 -3.65 14.25
C ASN A 42 14.43 -2.71 13.22
N ALA A 43 15.75 -2.51 13.33
CA ALA A 43 16.52 -1.89 12.27
C ALA A 43 16.60 -2.87 11.09
N GLY A 44 15.82 -2.62 10.08
CA GLY A 44 15.83 -3.38 8.84
C GLY A 44 16.43 -2.57 7.69
N HIS A 45 16.82 -3.25 6.63
CA HIS A 45 17.38 -2.61 5.45
C HIS A 45 16.34 -1.68 4.76
N MET A 46 15.04 -2.02 4.82
CA MET A 46 13.98 -1.16 4.30
C MET A 46 13.88 0.18 5.04
N SER A 47 13.93 0.15 6.37
CA SER A 47 13.90 1.38 7.18
C SER A 47 15.16 2.22 6.99
N ALA A 48 16.35 1.59 6.83
CA ALA A 48 17.60 2.28 6.52
C ALA A 48 17.53 2.96 5.14
N HIS A 49 17.04 2.26 4.12
CA HIS A 49 16.84 2.84 2.79
C HIS A 49 15.89 4.05 2.82
N LEU A 50 14.78 3.97 3.55
CA LEU A 50 13.87 5.11 3.69
C LEU A 50 14.52 6.31 4.37
N ALA A 51 15.42 6.08 5.35
CA ALA A 51 16.18 7.15 5.99
C ALA A 51 17.16 7.82 5.01
N GLU A 52 17.83 7.05 4.13
CA GLU A 52 18.65 7.57 3.04
C GLU A 52 17.85 8.41 2.04
N GLU A 53 16.58 8.06 1.84
CA GLU A 53 15.64 8.77 0.96
C GLU A 53 14.96 9.98 1.62
N GLY A 54 15.28 10.27 2.89
CA GLY A 54 14.85 11.46 3.61
C GLY A 54 13.77 11.26 4.66
N ALA A 55 13.35 10.02 4.95
CA ALA A 55 12.44 9.76 6.05
C ALA A 55 13.14 9.92 7.42
N MET A 56 12.40 10.44 8.41
CA MET A 56 12.83 10.40 9.81
C MET A 56 12.43 9.07 10.45
N VAL A 57 13.38 8.17 10.64
CA VAL A 57 13.12 6.82 11.15
C VAL A 57 13.54 6.68 12.62
N TYR A 58 12.64 6.22 13.46
CA TYR A 58 12.84 5.97 14.87
C TYR A 58 12.94 4.48 15.17
N MET A 59 13.82 4.12 16.11
CA MET A 59 13.93 2.78 16.68
C MET A 59 13.04 2.65 17.91
N GLY A 60 12.16 1.63 17.90
CA GLY A 60 11.16 1.46 18.94
C GLY A 60 9.99 2.43 18.82
N HIS A 61 9.00 2.28 19.69
CA HIS A 61 7.77 3.04 19.65
C HIS A 61 7.65 3.96 20.88
N ALA A 62 7.42 5.25 20.66
CA ALA A 62 7.21 6.22 21.73
C ALA A 62 6.13 7.26 21.36
N ALA A 63 5.30 7.63 22.33
CA ALA A 63 4.20 8.58 22.12
C ALA A 63 4.63 9.94 21.54
N SER A 64 5.86 10.39 21.86
CA SER A 64 6.41 11.65 21.34
C SER A 64 6.69 11.65 19.84
N GLN A 65 6.78 10.47 19.20
CA GLN A 65 7.15 10.36 17.78
C GLN A 65 6.02 10.80 16.82
N VAL A 66 4.80 10.96 17.32
CA VAL A 66 3.64 11.39 16.53
C VAL A 66 3.23 12.85 16.77
N GLU A 67 4.07 13.63 17.49
CA GLU A 67 3.67 14.99 17.92
C GLU A 67 3.41 15.93 16.75
N ASP A 68 4.19 15.84 15.69
CA ASP A 68 4.10 16.68 14.50
C ASP A 68 3.34 16.00 13.34
N ALA A 69 2.79 14.80 13.56
CA ALA A 69 2.09 14.06 12.53
C ALA A 69 0.69 14.62 12.26
N GLU A 70 0.38 14.87 10.99
CA GLU A 70 -0.97 15.22 10.54
C GLU A 70 -1.83 13.99 10.27
N ALA A 71 -1.20 12.84 10.03
CA ALA A 71 -1.84 11.53 9.98
C ALA A 71 -0.87 10.42 10.41
N VAL A 72 -1.40 9.36 10.98
CA VAL A 72 -0.65 8.17 11.35
C VAL A 72 -1.11 6.99 10.50
N VAL A 73 -0.17 6.28 9.88
CA VAL A 73 -0.44 5.10 9.05
C VAL A 73 -0.08 3.84 9.80
N ILE A 74 -1.00 2.88 9.82
CA ILE A 74 -0.82 1.58 10.46
C ILE A 74 -1.12 0.43 9.49
N SER A 75 -0.63 -0.76 9.83
CA SER A 75 -1.07 -2.04 9.28
C SER A 75 -1.86 -2.82 10.32
N THR A 76 -2.47 -3.93 9.90
CA THR A 76 -3.17 -4.88 10.78
C THR A 76 -2.26 -5.50 11.85
N ALA A 77 -0.94 -5.49 11.65
CA ALA A 77 0.04 -6.00 12.61
C ALA A 77 0.28 -5.08 13.84
N ILE A 78 -0.18 -3.83 13.80
CA ILE A 78 0.03 -2.88 14.89
C ILE A 78 -0.95 -3.16 16.02
N HIS A 79 -0.37 -3.49 17.17
CA HIS A 79 -1.17 -3.81 18.35
C HIS A 79 -1.92 -2.57 18.86
N PRO A 80 -3.20 -2.71 19.31
CA PRO A 80 -4.01 -1.59 19.82
C PRO A 80 -3.37 -0.77 20.97
N ASN A 81 -2.48 -1.40 21.75
CA ASN A 81 -1.75 -0.77 22.87
C ASN A 81 -0.41 -0.12 22.43
N ASN A 82 -0.13 0.00 21.12
CA ASN A 82 1.06 0.70 20.67
C ASN A 82 1.02 2.17 21.18
N PRO A 83 2.09 2.69 21.82
CA PRO A 83 2.08 4.00 22.44
C PRO A 83 1.86 5.15 21.46
N GLU A 84 2.34 5.03 20.23
CA GLU A 84 2.11 6.02 19.17
C GLU A 84 0.66 6.02 18.72
N LEU A 85 0.07 4.83 18.49
CA LEU A 85 -1.32 4.69 18.11
C LEU A 85 -2.26 5.23 19.19
N MET A 86 -1.95 4.95 20.46
CA MET A 86 -2.71 5.48 21.59
C MET A 86 -2.63 7.00 21.68
N GLU A 87 -1.44 7.57 21.51
CA GLU A 87 -1.25 9.04 21.55
C GLU A 87 -1.91 9.72 20.35
N ALA A 88 -1.79 9.15 19.14
CA ALA A 88 -2.49 9.66 17.96
C ALA A 88 -4.00 9.75 18.18
N ARG A 89 -4.61 8.69 18.72
CA ARG A 89 -6.05 8.66 19.04
C ARG A 89 -6.41 9.69 20.10
N LYS A 90 -5.61 9.82 21.16
CA LYS A 90 -5.81 10.79 22.25
C LYS A 90 -5.75 12.23 21.73
N ARG A 91 -4.87 12.53 20.77
CA ARG A 91 -4.73 13.85 20.14
C ARG A 91 -5.73 14.11 19.02
N GLY A 92 -6.52 13.11 18.62
CA GLY A 92 -7.42 13.21 17.47
C GLY A 92 -6.72 13.26 16.11
N ILE A 93 -5.46 12.79 16.05
CA ILE A 93 -4.73 12.66 14.79
C ILE A 93 -5.37 11.54 13.96
N PRO A 94 -5.72 11.78 12.69
CA PRO A 94 -6.27 10.76 11.81
C PRO A 94 -5.41 9.52 11.74
N VAL A 95 -6.01 8.34 11.96
CA VAL A 95 -5.35 7.05 11.82
C VAL A 95 -5.84 6.41 10.53
N LEU A 96 -4.93 6.20 9.60
CA LEU A 96 -5.17 5.59 8.29
C LEU A 96 -4.63 4.17 8.28
N HIS A 97 -5.34 3.25 7.64
CA HIS A 97 -4.77 1.95 7.33
C HIS A 97 -3.87 2.08 6.08
N ARG A 98 -2.80 1.26 5.98
CA ARG A 98 -1.90 1.26 4.81
C ARG A 98 -2.65 1.17 3.47
N SER A 99 -3.76 0.43 3.45
CA SER A 99 -4.60 0.30 2.27
C SER A 99 -5.37 1.58 1.91
N ASP A 100 -5.64 2.47 2.87
CA ASP A 100 -6.25 3.77 2.57
C ASP A 100 -5.26 4.66 1.80
N VAL A 101 -3.98 4.60 2.19
CA VAL A 101 -2.90 5.33 1.53
C VAL A 101 -2.64 4.76 0.13
N LEU A 102 -2.55 3.43 0.02
CA LEU A 102 -2.42 2.75 -1.28
C LEU A 102 -3.58 3.10 -2.21
N ALA A 103 -4.81 3.07 -1.70
CA ALA A 103 -6.00 3.44 -2.46
C ALA A 103 -5.96 4.90 -2.92
N ALA A 104 -5.52 5.83 -2.07
CA ALA A 104 -5.37 7.24 -2.45
C ALA A 104 -4.37 7.42 -3.60
N VAL A 105 -3.24 6.70 -3.56
CA VAL A 105 -2.21 6.72 -4.61
C VAL A 105 -2.72 6.11 -5.91
N MET A 106 -3.32 4.91 -5.84
CA MET A 106 -3.77 4.16 -7.01
C MET A 106 -5.00 4.78 -7.67
N ASN A 107 -5.98 5.21 -6.88
CA ASN A 107 -7.26 5.69 -7.40
C ASN A 107 -7.12 7.06 -8.11
N ALA A 108 -6.07 7.83 -7.78
CA ALA A 108 -5.72 9.08 -8.45
C ALA A 108 -5.06 8.88 -9.84
N ALA A 109 -4.71 7.64 -10.20
CA ALA A 109 -3.99 7.28 -11.41
C ALA A 109 -4.72 6.18 -12.20
N ASP A 110 -4.14 5.72 -13.30
CA ASP A 110 -4.59 4.51 -13.99
C ASP A 110 -4.00 3.28 -13.26
N GLY A 111 -4.71 2.81 -12.26
CA GLY A 111 -4.27 1.70 -11.42
C GLY A 111 -4.24 0.37 -12.16
N VAL A 112 -3.18 -0.38 -11.99
CA VAL A 112 -3.07 -1.80 -12.34
C VAL A 112 -3.00 -2.58 -11.02
N ALA A 113 -4.08 -3.24 -10.65
CA ALA A 113 -4.21 -3.95 -9.39
C ALA A 113 -4.18 -5.46 -9.61
N VAL A 114 -3.25 -6.15 -8.96
CA VAL A 114 -3.07 -7.61 -9.09
C VAL A 114 -3.52 -8.27 -7.80
N ALA A 115 -4.63 -9.00 -7.86
CA ALA A 115 -5.24 -9.76 -6.76
C ALA A 115 -5.15 -11.27 -7.01
N GLY A 116 -5.40 -12.05 -5.96
CA GLY A 116 -5.47 -13.52 -6.00
C GLY A 116 -4.70 -14.16 -4.86
N ALA A 117 -5.03 -15.38 -4.49
CA ALA A 117 -4.38 -16.09 -3.38
C ALA A 117 -2.86 -16.22 -3.62
N HIS A 118 -2.46 -16.60 -4.83
CA HIS A 118 -1.06 -16.82 -5.19
C HIS A 118 -0.64 -16.05 -6.44
N GLY A 119 0.68 -15.74 -6.54
CA GLY A 119 1.28 -15.16 -7.74
C GLY A 119 1.16 -13.63 -7.86
N LYS A 120 0.57 -12.92 -6.91
CA LYS A 120 0.45 -11.44 -6.91
C LYS A 120 1.80 -10.76 -7.15
N THR A 121 2.78 -11.01 -6.30
CA THR A 121 4.13 -10.40 -6.36
C THR A 121 4.82 -10.65 -7.69
N THR A 122 4.82 -11.92 -8.15
CA THR A 122 5.46 -12.28 -9.42
C THR A 122 4.79 -11.60 -10.61
N THR A 123 3.46 -11.60 -10.66
CA THR A 123 2.70 -10.98 -11.74
C THR A 123 2.87 -9.46 -11.74
N SER A 124 2.79 -8.81 -10.58
CA SER A 124 3.03 -7.37 -10.43
C SER A 124 4.44 -6.99 -10.85
N ALA A 125 5.45 -7.79 -10.46
CA ALA A 125 6.84 -7.58 -10.87
C ALA A 125 7.00 -7.67 -12.39
N MET A 126 6.45 -8.72 -13.02
CA MET A 126 6.51 -8.86 -14.49
C MET A 126 5.86 -7.69 -15.22
N ILE A 127 4.65 -7.29 -14.81
CA ILE A 127 3.95 -6.13 -15.39
C ILE A 127 4.79 -4.87 -15.22
N SER A 128 5.36 -4.65 -14.04
CA SER A 128 6.15 -3.47 -13.73
C SER A 128 7.44 -3.40 -14.55
N CYS A 129 8.15 -4.53 -14.70
CA CYS A 129 9.36 -4.61 -15.52
C CYS A 129 9.04 -4.33 -17.00
N ILE A 130 8.00 -4.97 -17.55
CA ILE A 130 7.58 -4.74 -18.94
C ILE A 130 7.20 -3.28 -19.16
N ALA A 131 6.44 -2.69 -18.24
CA ALA A 131 6.02 -1.29 -18.33
C ALA A 131 7.22 -0.34 -18.25
N ALA A 132 8.18 -0.59 -17.35
CA ALA A 132 9.39 0.22 -17.22
C ALA A 132 10.26 0.16 -18.49
N GLU A 133 10.52 -1.04 -19.01
CA GLU A 133 11.31 -1.25 -20.24
C GLU A 133 10.62 -0.68 -21.50
N SER A 134 9.30 -0.62 -21.49
CA SER A 134 8.51 -0.03 -22.60
C SER A 134 8.45 1.50 -22.56
N GLY A 135 9.12 2.16 -21.60
CA GLY A 135 9.10 3.61 -21.44
C GLY A 135 7.81 4.18 -20.86
N ILE A 136 6.95 3.34 -20.27
CA ILE A 136 5.70 3.75 -19.61
C ILE A 136 5.98 4.45 -18.29
N ASP A 137 7.12 4.16 -17.67
CA ASP A 137 7.58 4.72 -16.40
C ASP A 137 6.54 4.67 -15.27
N PRO A 138 6.08 3.47 -14.85
CA PRO A 138 5.04 3.34 -13.84
C PRO A 138 5.52 3.66 -12.43
N THR A 139 4.62 4.13 -11.56
CA THR A 139 4.79 3.99 -10.11
C THR A 139 4.50 2.54 -9.73
N VAL A 140 5.32 1.94 -8.87
CA VAL A 140 5.24 0.53 -8.47
C VAL A 140 5.21 0.42 -6.95
N ILE A 141 4.29 -0.40 -6.42
CA ILE A 141 4.14 -0.69 -4.98
C ILE A 141 3.88 -2.20 -4.84
N ILE A 142 4.93 -2.96 -4.48
CA ILE A 142 4.88 -4.43 -4.41
C ILE A 142 5.28 -4.88 -3.00
N GLY A 143 4.72 -6.00 -2.55
CA GLY A 143 5.01 -6.57 -1.22
C GLY A 143 6.38 -7.25 -1.09
N GLY A 144 7.07 -7.50 -2.19
CA GLY A 144 8.39 -8.15 -2.23
C GLY A 144 9.42 -7.35 -3.01
N GLU A 145 10.70 -7.61 -2.75
CA GLU A 145 11.80 -6.99 -3.50
C GLU A 145 11.89 -7.52 -4.93
N VAL A 146 12.08 -6.61 -5.86
CA VAL A 146 12.29 -6.89 -7.28
C VAL A 146 13.61 -6.25 -7.70
N SER A 147 14.66 -7.05 -7.86
CA SER A 147 16.02 -6.57 -8.10
C SER A 147 16.13 -5.68 -9.36
N SER A 148 15.38 -5.99 -10.42
CA SER A 148 15.35 -5.20 -11.66
C SER A 148 14.69 -3.82 -11.51
N LEU A 149 13.93 -3.60 -10.43
CA LEU A 149 13.29 -2.31 -10.09
C LEU A 149 14.03 -1.56 -8.99
N GLY A 150 15.09 -2.16 -8.42
CA GLY A 150 15.89 -1.58 -7.35
C GLY A 150 15.26 -1.66 -5.95
N GLY A 151 14.21 -2.49 -5.76
CA GLY A 151 13.53 -2.64 -4.48
C GLY A 151 12.08 -3.09 -4.61
N ASN A 152 11.27 -2.79 -3.61
CA ASN A 152 9.84 -3.11 -3.57
C ASN A 152 8.94 -1.95 -4.04
N ALA A 153 9.52 -0.79 -4.35
CA ALA A 153 8.79 0.38 -4.81
C ALA A 153 9.60 1.20 -5.83
N ARG A 154 8.88 1.89 -6.69
CA ARG A 154 9.41 2.87 -7.63
C ARG A 154 8.38 4.00 -7.78
N ASN A 155 8.84 5.24 -7.83
CA ASN A 155 7.98 6.36 -8.20
C ASN A 155 8.30 6.79 -9.64
N GLY A 156 7.47 6.39 -10.58
CA GLY A 156 7.56 6.80 -11.98
C GLY A 156 6.77 8.07 -12.27
N ALA A 157 7.13 8.74 -13.35
CA ALA A 157 6.42 9.93 -13.85
C ALA A 157 5.23 9.58 -14.77
N GLY A 158 5.07 8.30 -15.11
CA GLY A 158 3.98 7.82 -15.96
C GLY A 158 2.62 7.82 -15.25
N ARG A 159 1.56 7.68 -16.06
CA ARG A 159 0.17 7.70 -15.56
C ARG A 159 -0.25 6.45 -14.80
N PHE A 160 0.53 5.36 -14.89
CA PHE A 160 0.15 4.08 -14.30
C PHE A 160 0.74 3.87 -12.92
N VAL A 161 -0.07 3.26 -12.05
CA VAL A 161 0.35 2.75 -10.74
C VAL A 161 0.11 1.25 -10.72
N VAL A 162 1.16 0.46 -10.58
CA VAL A 162 1.09 -1.01 -10.46
C VAL A 162 1.24 -1.39 -9.00
N ALA A 163 0.28 -2.11 -8.44
CA ALA A 163 0.36 -2.58 -7.07
C ALA A 163 -0.33 -3.94 -6.85
N GLU A 164 0.11 -4.62 -5.81
CA GLU A 164 -0.61 -5.76 -5.27
C GLU A 164 -1.88 -5.32 -4.56
N ALA A 165 -2.96 -6.06 -4.82
CA ALA A 165 -4.26 -5.87 -4.20
C ALA A 165 -4.47 -6.99 -3.18
N ASP A 166 -4.34 -6.64 -1.89
CA ASP A 166 -4.40 -7.61 -0.79
C ASP A 166 -5.84 -7.97 -0.46
N GLU A 167 -6.21 -9.22 -0.73
CA GLU A 167 -7.52 -9.78 -0.44
C GLU A 167 -7.66 -10.25 1.00
N SER A 168 -6.56 -10.51 1.71
CA SER A 168 -6.56 -11.20 3.01
C SER A 168 -7.42 -10.53 4.09
N ASP A 169 -7.53 -9.21 4.06
CA ASP A 169 -8.31 -8.39 4.98
C ASP A 169 -9.43 -7.59 4.28
N GLY A 170 -9.72 -7.93 3.02
CA GLY A 170 -10.70 -7.22 2.21
C GLY A 170 -10.27 -5.82 1.77
N SER A 171 -9.03 -5.41 2.05
CA SER A 171 -8.54 -4.05 1.74
C SER A 171 -8.50 -3.75 0.24
N PHE A 172 -8.38 -4.76 -0.62
CA PHE A 172 -8.41 -4.61 -2.07
C PHE A 172 -9.73 -4.01 -2.60
N LEU A 173 -10.82 -4.09 -1.85
CA LEU A 173 -12.11 -3.49 -2.20
C LEU A 173 -12.10 -1.95 -2.17
N LYS A 174 -11.06 -1.33 -1.61
CA LYS A 174 -10.86 0.12 -1.65
C LYS A 174 -10.27 0.61 -2.96
N LEU A 175 -9.77 -0.31 -3.80
CA LEU A 175 -9.11 0.00 -5.06
C LEU A 175 -10.11 0.10 -6.20
N TYR A 176 -9.93 1.13 -7.04
CA TYR A 176 -10.69 1.36 -8.27
C TYR A 176 -9.70 1.36 -9.45
N PRO A 177 -9.25 0.16 -9.88
CA PRO A 177 -8.22 0.07 -10.91
C PRO A 177 -8.76 0.37 -12.30
N TYR A 178 -7.85 0.74 -13.23
CA TYR A 178 -8.10 0.74 -14.65
C TYR A 178 -7.92 -0.67 -15.25
N LEU A 179 -6.96 -1.44 -14.71
CA LEU A 179 -6.75 -2.85 -15.04
C LEU A 179 -6.74 -3.68 -13.76
N ALA A 180 -7.69 -4.58 -13.61
CA ALA A 180 -7.68 -5.59 -12.57
C ALA A 180 -7.14 -6.91 -13.14
N VAL A 181 -6.20 -7.53 -12.44
CA VAL A 181 -5.70 -8.87 -12.73
C VAL A 181 -6.03 -9.77 -11.55
N VAL A 182 -6.72 -10.87 -11.80
CA VAL A 182 -7.00 -11.91 -10.80
C VAL A 182 -6.25 -13.17 -11.22
N THR A 183 -5.23 -13.54 -10.46
CA THR A 183 -4.35 -14.68 -10.79
C THR A 183 -5.01 -16.02 -10.50
N ASN A 184 -5.70 -16.13 -9.38
CA ASN A 184 -6.49 -17.27 -8.94
C ASN A 184 -7.37 -16.86 -7.77
N ILE A 185 -8.39 -17.66 -7.48
CA ILE A 185 -9.25 -17.51 -6.29
C ILE A 185 -9.26 -18.87 -5.61
N GLU A 186 -8.87 -18.89 -4.35
CA GLU A 186 -8.84 -20.08 -3.50
C GLU A 186 -9.54 -19.79 -2.17
N ASP A 187 -9.86 -20.83 -1.41
CA ASP A 187 -10.54 -20.75 -0.12
C ASP A 187 -9.61 -20.33 1.04
N ASP A 188 -8.67 -19.44 0.75
CA ASP A 188 -7.81 -18.81 1.73
C ASP A 188 -8.54 -17.71 2.52
N HIS A 189 -8.03 -17.39 3.71
CA HIS A 189 -8.54 -16.31 4.56
C HIS A 189 -10.00 -16.49 5.01
N LEU A 190 -10.43 -17.75 5.25
CA LEU A 190 -11.76 -18.06 5.78
C LEU A 190 -12.00 -17.47 7.18
N ASP A 191 -10.95 -17.19 7.94
CA ASP A 191 -10.99 -16.45 9.20
C ASP A 191 -11.54 -15.02 9.02
N HIS A 192 -11.29 -14.39 7.87
CA HIS A 192 -11.82 -13.07 7.52
C HIS A 192 -13.20 -13.17 6.82
N TYR A 193 -13.32 -14.02 5.82
CA TYR A 193 -14.52 -14.09 4.97
C TYR A 193 -15.63 -15.01 5.50
N GLY A 194 -15.29 -15.96 6.35
CA GLY A 194 -16.20 -16.94 6.91
C GLY A 194 -16.62 -18.07 5.96
N THR A 195 -16.80 -17.79 4.67
CA THR A 195 -17.21 -18.77 3.66
C THR A 195 -16.53 -18.52 2.32
N GLU A 196 -16.36 -19.56 1.52
CA GLU A 196 -15.87 -19.49 0.14
C GLU A 196 -16.74 -18.56 -0.74
N GLU A 197 -18.04 -18.63 -0.59
CA GLU A 197 -18.96 -17.74 -1.32
C GLU A 197 -18.67 -16.27 -1.05
N ASN A 198 -18.35 -15.89 0.18
CA ASN A 198 -18.00 -14.51 0.51
C ASN A 198 -16.69 -14.07 -0.15
N ILE A 199 -15.73 -14.99 -0.31
CA ILE A 199 -14.49 -14.73 -1.06
C ILE A 199 -14.83 -14.40 -2.52
N TYR A 200 -15.64 -15.24 -3.18
CA TYR A 200 -16.07 -15.01 -4.56
C TYR A 200 -16.84 -13.69 -4.71
N GLN A 201 -17.70 -13.35 -3.78
CA GLN A 201 -18.44 -12.07 -3.80
C GLN A 201 -17.49 -10.87 -3.63
N ALA A 202 -16.46 -10.98 -2.80
CA ALA A 202 -15.42 -9.94 -2.66
C ALA A 202 -14.65 -9.75 -3.96
N PHE A 203 -14.19 -10.82 -4.61
CA PHE A 203 -13.52 -10.72 -5.91
C PHE A 203 -14.44 -10.16 -7.00
N LYS A 204 -15.72 -10.55 -7.02
CA LYS A 204 -16.73 -10.00 -7.93
C LYS A 204 -16.90 -8.49 -7.71
N GLN A 205 -16.94 -8.05 -6.45
CA GLN A 205 -17.00 -6.63 -6.11
C GLN A 205 -15.73 -5.90 -6.55
N PHE A 206 -14.54 -6.47 -6.32
CA PHE A 206 -13.27 -5.91 -6.77
C PHE A 206 -13.24 -5.69 -8.29
N VAL A 207 -13.67 -6.69 -9.07
CA VAL A 207 -13.78 -6.55 -10.54
C VAL A 207 -14.85 -5.51 -10.89
N GLY A 208 -15.93 -5.41 -10.12
CA GLY A 208 -16.95 -4.38 -10.29
C GLY A 208 -16.49 -2.95 -10.01
N ASN A 209 -15.39 -2.78 -9.27
CA ASN A 209 -14.77 -1.48 -8.99
C ASN A 209 -13.90 -0.94 -10.15
N ILE A 210 -13.76 -1.67 -11.25
CA ILE A 210 -12.96 -1.22 -12.40
C ILE A 210 -13.52 0.10 -12.94
N LYS A 211 -12.64 1.06 -13.17
CA LYS A 211 -12.99 2.37 -13.75
C LYS A 211 -13.62 2.21 -15.14
N GLU A 212 -14.44 3.18 -15.53
CA GLU A 212 -14.99 3.23 -16.88
C GLU A 212 -13.90 3.15 -17.96
N GLY A 213 -14.11 2.30 -18.96
CA GLY A 213 -13.13 2.01 -20.01
C GLY A 213 -11.98 1.08 -19.60
N GLY A 214 -11.95 0.66 -18.32
CA GLY A 214 -10.95 -0.28 -17.80
C GLY A 214 -11.23 -1.74 -18.20
N LYS A 215 -10.34 -2.64 -17.81
CA LYS A 215 -10.38 -4.06 -18.19
C LYS A 215 -10.07 -4.99 -17.02
N ALA A 216 -10.51 -6.24 -17.12
CA ALA A 216 -10.10 -7.34 -16.25
C ALA A 216 -9.33 -8.41 -17.04
N VAL A 217 -8.34 -9.00 -16.40
CA VAL A 217 -7.68 -10.25 -16.82
C VAL A 217 -7.92 -11.25 -15.71
N LEU A 218 -8.64 -12.31 -16.02
CA LEU A 218 -9.05 -13.33 -15.05
C LEU A 218 -8.48 -14.69 -15.48
N CYS A 219 -7.86 -15.40 -14.57
CA CYS A 219 -7.40 -16.79 -14.76
C CYS A 219 -8.36 -17.78 -14.11
#